data_7c8c8fded9184f52c282addab9747f38
#
_entry.id   7c8c8fded9184f52c282addab9747f38
#
_cell.length_a   1.000
_cell.length_b   1.000
_cell.length_c   1.000
_cell.angle_alpha   90.00
_cell.angle_beta   90.00
_cell.angle_gamma   90.00
#
_symmetry.space_group_name_H-M   'P 1'
#
loop_
_entity.id
_entity.type
_entity.pdbx_description
1 polymer ?
#
loop_
_entity_poly.entity_id
_entity_poly.type
_entity_poly.pdbx_seq_one_letter_code
_entity_poly.pdbx_strand_id
1 'polypeptide(L)'
;MSMVETAPSKIQVRNLNFYYGKFHALKNINLDIAKNQVTAFIGPSGCGKSTLLRTFNKMFELYPEQRAEGEILLDGDNILTNSQDIALLRAKVGMVFQKPTPFPMSIYDNIAFGVRLFEKLSRADMDERVQWALTKAALWNETKDKLHQSGYSLSGGQQQRLCIARGIAIRPEVLLLDEPCSALDPISTGRIEELITELKQDYTVVIVTHNMQQAARCSDHTAFMYLGALIEFSNTDDLFTKPAKKQTEDYITGRYG
;
A
#
# COMPACT_ATOMS: atom_id res chain seq x y z
N MET A 1 3.29 33.70 -11.36
CA MET A 1 3.20 32.28 -11.65
C MET A 1 4.07 31.59 -10.61
N SER A 2 3.51 31.17 -9.50
CA SER A 2 4.22 30.33 -8.51
C SER A 2 4.38 28.95 -9.14
N MET A 3 5.63 28.51 -9.36
CA MET A 3 5.90 27.11 -9.65
C MET A 3 5.40 26.32 -8.43
N VAL A 4 4.37 25.52 -8.62
CA VAL A 4 4.00 24.48 -7.68
C VAL A 4 5.14 23.48 -7.75
N GLU A 5 6.00 23.46 -6.73
CA GLU A 5 7.00 22.41 -6.58
C GLU A 5 6.24 21.08 -6.48
N THR A 6 6.25 20.33 -7.56
CA THR A 6 5.72 18.97 -7.54
C THR A 6 6.63 18.15 -6.63
N ALA A 7 6.06 17.49 -5.62
CA ALA A 7 6.82 16.63 -4.72
C ALA A 7 7.66 15.62 -5.55
N PRO A 8 8.90 15.34 -5.14
CA PRO A 8 9.76 14.43 -5.89
C PRO A 8 9.11 13.04 -6.00
N SER A 9 9.27 12.39 -7.14
CA SER A 9 8.74 11.03 -7.35
C SER A 9 9.50 10.03 -6.50
N LYS A 10 8.78 9.20 -5.75
CA LYS A 10 9.35 8.07 -4.99
C LYS A 10 9.44 6.80 -5.83
N ILE A 11 8.38 6.53 -6.60
CA ILE A 11 8.34 5.41 -7.55
C ILE A 11 7.99 5.97 -8.92
N GLN A 12 8.76 5.58 -9.94
CA GLN A 12 8.48 5.92 -11.34
C GLN A 12 8.28 4.62 -12.12
N VAL A 13 7.15 4.52 -12.81
CA VAL A 13 6.83 3.36 -13.65
C VAL A 13 6.89 3.77 -15.10
N ARG A 14 7.62 3.03 -15.92
CA ARG A 14 7.82 3.32 -17.34
C ARG A 14 7.60 2.08 -18.19
N ASN A 15 6.62 2.16 -19.09
CA ASN A 15 6.26 1.11 -20.06
C ASN A 15 6.06 -0.26 -19.40
N LEU A 16 5.53 -0.31 -18.19
CA LEU A 16 5.38 -1.56 -17.44
C LEU A 16 4.31 -2.43 -18.07
N ASN A 17 4.72 -3.63 -18.45
CA ASN A 17 3.86 -4.73 -18.88
C ASN A 17 3.99 -5.87 -17.88
N PHE A 18 2.89 -6.55 -17.60
CA PHE A 18 2.88 -7.68 -16.67
C PHE A 18 2.08 -8.85 -17.22
N TYR A 19 2.59 -10.05 -16.99
CA TYR A 19 2.00 -11.27 -17.55
C TYR A 19 1.84 -12.35 -16.47
N TYR A 20 0.67 -13.00 -16.51
CA TYR A 20 0.40 -14.28 -15.87
C TYR A 20 0.50 -15.37 -16.95
N GLY A 21 1.63 -16.08 -17.04
CA GLY A 21 1.91 -16.97 -18.17
C GLY A 21 1.79 -16.23 -19.50
N LYS A 22 0.77 -16.58 -20.30
CA LYS A 22 0.48 -15.93 -21.60
C LYS A 22 -0.49 -14.74 -21.49
N PHE A 23 -1.16 -14.57 -20.36
CA PHE A 23 -2.16 -13.51 -20.19
C PHE A 23 -1.49 -12.17 -19.87
N HIS A 24 -1.70 -11.17 -20.74
CA HIS A 24 -1.18 -9.81 -20.60
C HIS A 24 -2.08 -9.00 -19.65
N ALA A 25 -1.71 -8.95 -18.38
CA ALA A 25 -2.52 -8.39 -17.30
C ALA A 25 -2.35 -6.89 -17.10
N LEU A 26 -1.13 -6.34 -17.28
CA LEU A 26 -0.88 -4.90 -17.26
C LEU A 26 -0.28 -4.48 -18.59
N LYS A 27 -0.75 -3.36 -19.13
CA LYS A 27 -0.48 -2.94 -20.51
C LYS A 27 0.10 -1.54 -20.51
N ASN A 28 1.42 -1.43 -20.72
CA ASN A 28 2.13 -0.17 -20.90
C ASN A 28 1.80 0.88 -19.82
N ILE A 29 1.90 0.50 -18.56
CA ILE A 29 1.62 1.41 -17.44
C ILE A 29 2.75 2.42 -17.31
N ASN A 30 2.38 3.69 -17.22
CA ASN A 30 3.27 4.83 -16.99
C ASN A 30 2.66 5.71 -15.92
N LEU A 31 3.31 5.88 -14.77
CA LEU A 31 2.90 6.79 -13.70
C LEU A 31 4.05 7.13 -12.77
N ASP A 32 3.91 8.24 -12.06
CA ASP A 32 4.84 8.71 -11.04
C ASP A 32 4.13 8.82 -9.70
N ILE A 33 4.63 8.11 -8.69
CA ILE A 33 4.11 8.15 -7.32
C ILE A 33 4.95 9.14 -6.52
N ALA A 34 4.31 10.20 -6.04
CA ALA A 34 4.97 11.25 -5.29
C ALA A 34 5.39 10.78 -3.88
N LYS A 35 6.55 11.25 -3.43
CA LYS A 35 7.08 10.96 -2.09
C LYS A 35 6.18 11.55 -1.01
N ASN A 36 5.98 10.80 0.08
CA ASN A 36 5.21 11.21 1.27
C ASN A 36 3.79 11.70 0.94
N GLN A 37 3.16 11.04 -0.01
CA GLN A 37 1.78 11.25 -0.40
C GLN A 37 1.05 9.91 -0.48
N VAL A 38 -0.28 9.98 -0.48
CA VAL A 38 -1.14 8.81 -0.70
C VAL A 38 -1.58 8.76 -2.15
N THR A 39 -1.25 7.68 -2.85
CA THR A 39 -1.76 7.39 -4.19
C THR A 39 -2.77 6.25 -4.12
N ALA A 40 -3.99 6.48 -4.58
CA ALA A 40 -5.03 5.45 -4.66
C ALA A 40 -5.11 4.84 -6.06
N PHE A 41 -5.24 3.52 -6.16
CA PHE A 41 -5.61 2.82 -7.38
C PHE A 41 -7.06 2.39 -7.29
N ILE A 42 -7.90 2.88 -8.20
CA ILE A 42 -9.33 2.56 -8.30
C ILE A 42 -9.64 1.90 -9.64
N GLY A 43 -10.78 1.24 -9.74
CA GLY A 43 -11.26 0.58 -10.95
C GLY A 43 -12.01 -0.71 -10.64
N PRO A 44 -12.65 -1.34 -11.64
CA PRO A 44 -13.40 -2.58 -11.47
C PRO A 44 -12.56 -3.73 -10.92
N SER A 45 -13.21 -4.74 -10.35
CA SER A 45 -12.54 -5.97 -9.92
C SER A 45 -11.85 -6.64 -11.11
N GLY A 46 -10.62 -7.15 -10.89
CA GLY A 46 -9.84 -7.82 -11.94
C GLY A 46 -9.16 -6.90 -12.96
N CYS A 47 -9.24 -5.55 -12.85
CA CYS A 47 -8.62 -4.66 -13.81
C CYS A 47 -7.08 -4.51 -13.65
N GLY A 48 -6.44 -5.15 -12.65
CA GLY A 48 -4.99 -5.17 -12.50
C GLY A 48 -4.43 -4.33 -11.34
N LYS A 49 -5.25 -3.69 -10.50
CA LYS A 49 -4.79 -2.82 -9.37
C LYS A 49 -3.83 -3.53 -8.42
N SER A 50 -4.26 -4.65 -7.85
CA SER A 50 -3.42 -5.42 -6.92
C SER A 50 -2.22 -6.05 -7.63
N THR A 51 -2.34 -6.35 -8.93
CA THR A 51 -1.21 -6.80 -9.74
C THR A 51 -0.15 -5.70 -9.82
N LEU A 52 -0.56 -4.47 -10.17
CA LEU A 52 0.35 -3.32 -10.22
C LEU A 52 0.98 -3.05 -8.85
N LEU A 53 0.18 -3.04 -7.79
CA LEU A 53 0.67 -2.84 -6.41
C LEU A 53 1.79 -3.84 -6.06
N ARG A 54 1.59 -5.12 -6.37
CA ARG A 54 2.52 -6.22 -6.07
C ARG A 54 3.79 -6.20 -6.91
N THR A 55 3.85 -5.43 -8.00
CA THR A 55 5.09 -5.27 -8.77
C THR A 55 6.12 -4.43 -8.03
N PHE A 56 5.70 -3.49 -7.17
CA PHE A 56 6.58 -2.56 -6.48
C PHE A 56 7.48 -3.19 -5.41
N ASN A 57 7.13 -4.39 -4.93
CA ASN A 57 7.94 -5.17 -4.00
C ASN A 57 8.32 -6.56 -4.54
N LYS A 58 8.14 -6.76 -5.85
CA LYS A 58 8.49 -7.99 -6.57
C LYS A 58 7.83 -9.25 -5.97
N MET A 59 6.58 -9.12 -5.46
CA MET A 59 5.84 -10.30 -4.96
C MET A 59 5.59 -11.34 -6.04
N PHE A 60 5.57 -10.94 -7.30
CA PHE A 60 5.39 -11.84 -8.44
C PHE A 60 6.56 -12.84 -8.62
N GLU A 61 7.76 -12.54 -8.14
CA GLU A 61 8.90 -13.47 -8.23
C GLU A 61 8.71 -14.75 -7.39
N LEU A 62 7.72 -14.79 -6.51
CA LEU A 62 7.33 -16.02 -5.81
C LEU A 62 6.64 -17.04 -6.74
N TYR A 63 6.26 -16.62 -7.96
CA TYR A 63 5.50 -17.42 -8.90
C TYR A 63 6.23 -17.49 -10.25
N PRO A 64 6.75 -18.67 -10.67
CA PRO A 64 7.59 -18.81 -11.86
C PRO A 64 6.93 -18.37 -13.18
N GLU A 65 5.60 -18.42 -13.24
CA GLU A 65 4.84 -18.05 -14.45
C GLU A 65 4.52 -16.55 -14.56
N GLN A 66 4.94 -15.76 -13.57
CA GLN A 66 4.69 -14.32 -13.55
C GLN A 66 5.93 -13.56 -13.98
N ARG A 67 5.75 -12.56 -14.84
CA ARG A 67 6.86 -11.71 -15.28
C ARG A 67 6.41 -10.27 -15.49
N ALA A 68 7.34 -9.35 -15.21
CA ALA A 68 7.20 -7.93 -15.45
C ALA A 68 8.26 -7.48 -16.48
N GLU A 69 7.88 -6.60 -17.39
CA GLU A 69 8.74 -6.00 -18.42
C GLU A 69 8.57 -4.47 -18.37
N GLY A 70 9.61 -3.71 -18.67
CA GLY A 70 9.65 -2.25 -18.54
C GLY A 70 10.54 -1.82 -17.39
N GLU A 71 10.20 -0.71 -16.74
CA GLU A 71 10.99 -0.17 -15.63
C GLU A 71 10.11 0.23 -14.45
N ILE A 72 10.61 -0.07 -13.26
CA ILE A 72 10.08 0.45 -11.98
C ILE A 72 11.27 1.03 -11.23
N LEU A 73 11.35 2.35 -11.17
CA LEU A 73 12.43 3.05 -10.48
C LEU A 73 11.96 3.40 -9.06
N LEU A 74 12.68 2.92 -8.05
CA LEU A 74 12.54 3.33 -6.66
C LEU A 74 13.72 4.24 -6.32
N ASP A 75 13.47 5.52 -6.07
CA ASP A 75 14.51 6.55 -5.89
C ASP A 75 15.53 6.59 -7.05
N GLY A 76 15.11 6.29 -8.27
CA GLY A 76 15.95 6.27 -9.47
C GLY A 76 16.58 4.89 -9.79
N ASP A 77 16.55 3.93 -8.86
CA ASP A 77 17.09 2.59 -9.07
C ASP A 77 16.03 1.65 -9.66
N ASN A 78 16.29 1.05 -10.83
CA ASN A 78 15.36 0.12 -11.46
C ASN A 78 15.35 -1.22 -10.71
N ILE A 79 14.26 -1.47 -9.98
CA ILE A 79 14.11 -2.69 -9.18
C ILE A 79 13.91 -3.96 -10.02
N LEU A 80 13.48 -3.84 -11.29
CA LEU A 80 13.24 -5.01 -12.14
C LEU A 80 14.55 -5.62 -12.68
N THR A 81 15.58 -4.80 -12.91
CA THR A 81 16.87 -5.22 -13.49
C THR A 81 17.97 -5.36 -12.44
N ASN A 82 17.77 -4.81 -11.25
CA ASN A 82 18.78 -4.82 -10.22
C ASN A 82 18.85 -6.18 -9.52
N SER A 83 20.06 -6.66 -9.24
CA SER A 83 20.34 -7.84 -8.43
C SER A 83 20.19 -7.57 -6.92
N GLN A 84 19.43 -6.56 -6.53
CA GLN A 84 19.17 -6.23 -5.13
C GLN A 84 18.62 -7.44 -4.36
N ASP A 85 19.11 -7.60 -3.14
CA ASP A 85 18.50 -8.53 -2.19
C ASP A 85 17.01 -8.23 -2.03
N ILE A 86 16.19 -9.20 -2.40
CA ILE A 86 14.72 -9.05 -2.37
C ILE A 86 14.19 -8.82 -0.96
N ALA A 87 14.89 -9.29 0.07
CA ALA A 87 14.53 -9.06 1.46
C ALA A 87 14.74 -7.58 1.84
N LEU A 88 15.82 -6.96 1.37
CA LEU A 88 16.07 -5.53 1.57
C LEU A 88 15.06 -4.67 0.80
N LEU A 89 14.71 -5.05 -0.44
CA LEU A 89 13.65 -4.36 -1.18
C LEU A 89 12.32 -4.42 -0.41
N ARG A 90 11.92 -5.59 0.09
CA ARG A 90 10.68 -5.78 0.86
C ARG A 90 10.72 -5.12 2.24
N ALA A 91 11.90 -4.88 2.81
CA ALA A 91 12.04 -4.05 4.00
C ALA A 91 11.78 -2.57 3.70
N LYS A 92 12.21 -2.07 2.52
CA LYS A 92 11.96 -0.70 2.07
C LYS A 92 10.51 -0.50 1.59
N VAL A 93 9.92 -1.53 0.97
CA VAL A 93 8.57 -1.48 0.38
C VAL A 93 7.68 -2.51 1.08
N GLY A 94 7.15 -2.11 2.23
CA GLY A 94 6.27 -2.94 3.06
C GLY A 94 4.90 -3.12 2.42
N MET A 95 4.24 -4.25 2.71
CA MET A 95 2.91 -4.57 2.18
C MET A 95 1.96 -5.09 3.24
N VAL A 96 0.73 -4.59 3.20
CA VAL A 96 -0.41 -5.06 3.98
C VAL A 96 -1.46 -5.62 3.03
N PHE A 97 -1.86 -6.86 3.25
CA PHE A 97 -2.80 -7.58 2.39
C PHE A 97 -4.25 -7.27 2.74
N GLN A 98 -5.14 -7.51 1.79
CA GLN A 98 -6.59 -7.35 1.91
C GLN A 98 -7.16 -8.09 3.12
N LYS A 99 -6.79 -9.37 3.27
CA LYS A 99 -7.21 -10.18 4.42
C LYS A 99 -6.21 -9.98 5.57
N PRO A 100 -6.67 -9.57 6.75
CA PRO A 100 -5.79 -9.51 7.92
C PRO A 100 -5.15 -10.88 8.17
N THR A 101 -3.83 -10.90 8.24
CA THR A 101 -3.04 -12.12 8.45
C THR A 101 -2.02 -11.91 9.56
N PRO A 102 -2.44 -11.78 10.82
CA PRO A 102 -1.50 -11.85 11.93
C PRO A 102 -0.71 -13.16 11.88
N PHE A 103 0.54 -13.14 12.30
CA PHE A 103 1.26 -14.39 12.48
C PHE A 103 0.70 -15.15 13.70
N PRO A 104 0.83 -16.49 13.76
CA PRO A 104 0.40 -17.30 14.90
C PRO A 104 1.33 -17.08 16.12
N MET A 105 1.44 -15.83 16.54
CA MET A 105 2.33 -15.32 17.58
C MET A 105 1.56 -14.33 18.44
N SER A 106 2.21 -13.86 19.52
CA SER A 106 1.69 -12.78 20.36
C SER A 106 1.55 -11.47 19.58
N ILE A 107 0.78 -10.53 20.10
CA ILE A 107 0.68 -9.16 19.55
C ILE A 107 2.09 -8.53 19.51
N TYR A 108 2.85 -8.67 20.59
CA TYR A 108 4.23 -8.20 20.67
C TYR A 108 5.13 -8.81 19.60
N ASP A 109 5.12 -10.14 19.47
CA ASP A 109 5.99 -10.82 18.51
C ASP A 109 5.58 -10.58 17.05
N ASN A 110 4.30 -10.31 16.76
CA ASN A 110 3.89 -9.87 15.43
C ASN A 110 4.64 -8.59 14.99
N ILE A 111 4.88 -7.67 15.91
CA ILE A 111 5.62 -6.44 15.63
C ILE A 111 7.12 -6.69 15.63
N ALA A 112 7.64 -7.35 16.68
CA ALA A 112 9.06 -7.53 16.91
C ALA A 112 9.72 -8.48 15.90
N PHE A 113 8.97 -9.39 15.27
CA PHE A 113 9.49 -10.40 14.36
C PHE A 113 10.28 -9.78 13.19
N GLY A 114 9.65 -8.85 12.45
CA GLY A 114 10.31 -8.19 11.32
C GLY A 114 11.51 -7.35 11.74
N VAL A 115 11.40 -6.65 12.87
CA VAL A 115 12.50 -5.82 13.39
C VAL A 115 13.73 -6.69 13.73
N ARG A 116 13.54 -7.86 14.36
CA ARG A 116 14.62 -8.79 14.70
C ARG A 116 15.38 -9.35 13.50
N LEU A 117 14.77 -9.35 12.31
CA LEU A 117 15.43 -9.82 11.07
C LEU A 117 16.44 -8.81 10.54
N PHE A 118 16.22 -7.52 10.75
CA PHE A 118 17.00 -6.44 10.16
C PHE A 118 17.82 -5.64 11.18
N GLU A 119 17.41 -5.61 12.46
CA GLU A 119 18.02 -4.79 13.50
C GLU A 119 18.35 -5.63 14.76
N LYS A 120 19.48 -5.35 15.37
CA LYS A 120 19.86 -5.91 16.68
C LYS A 120 19.58 -4.86 17.75
N LEU A 121 18.37 -4.83 18.28
CA LEU A 121 17.95 -3.92 19.33
C LEU A 121 18.12 -4.57 20.73
N SER A 122 18.37 -3.73 21.73
CA SER A 122 18.22 -4.16 23.12
C SER A 122 16.75 -4.46 23.43
N ARG A 123 16.47 -5.12 24.57
CA ARG A 123 15.09 -5.39 24.97
C ARG A 123 14.30 -4.07 25.15
N ALA A 124 14.89 -3.07 25.78
CA ALA A 124 14.26 -1.77 26.00
C ALA A 124 13.93 -1.07 24.68
N ASP A 125 14.87 -1.03 23.73
CA ASP A 125 14.64 -0.41 22.41
C ASP A 125 13.58 -1.16 21.62
N MET A 126 13.50 -2.48 21.76
CA MET A 126 12.45 -3.30 21.12
C MET A 126 11.08 -3.01 21.74
N ASP A 127 11.00 -2.87 23.07
CA ASP A 127 9.76 -2.53 23.76
C ASP A 127 9.26 -1.14 23.30
N GLU A 128 10.16 -0.17 23.17
CA GLU A 128 9.85 1.16 22.62
C GLU A 128 9.39 1.08 21.16
N ARG A 129 10.06 0.26 20.32
CA ARG A 129 9.67 0.05 18.92
C ARG A 129 8.27 -0.55 18.79
N VAL A 130 7.94 -1.54 19.61
CA VAL A 130 6.62 -2.17 19.65
C VAL A 130 5.57 -1.18 20.11
N GLN A 131 5.82 -0.45 21.19
CA GLN A 131 4.91 0.59 21.66
C GLN A 131 4.67 1.66 20.58
N TRP A 132 5.74 2.16 19.98
CA TRP A 132 5.66 3.17 18.91
C TRP A 132 4.82 2.67 17.72
N ALA A 133 5.05 1.45 17.22
CA ALA A 133 4.33 0.91 16.09
C ALA A 133 2.84 0.72 16.40
N LEU A 134 2.51 0.20 17.60
CA LEU A 134 1.12 0.05 18.04
C LEU A 134 0.44 1.41 18.28
N THR A 135 1.17 2.40 18.75
CA THR A 135 0.66 3.78 18.93
C THR A 135 0.36 4.41 17.59
N LYS A 136 1.30 4.34 16.64
CA LYS A 136 1.09 4.83 15.26
C LYS A 136 -0.10 4.15 14.58
N ALA A 137 -0.35 2.87 14.84
CA ALA A 137 -1.50 2.13 14.32
C ALA A 137 -2.80 2.33 15.14
N ALA A 138 -2.84 3.31 16.06
CA ALA A 138 -3.96 3.58 16.96
C ALA A 138 -4.45 2.32 17.71
N LEU A 139 -3.54 1.42 18.07
CA LEU A 139 -3.85 0.11 18.69
C LEU A 139 -3.29 -0.04 20.11
N TRP A 140 -2.33 0.81 20.52
CA TRP A 140 -1.65 0.72 21.81
C TRP A 140 -2.61 0.66 23.01
N ASN A 141 -3.53 1.62 23.10
CA ASN A 141 -4.46 1.69 24.22
C ASN A 141 -5.40 0.49 24.33
N GLU A 142 -5.63 -0.21 23.22
CA GLU A 142 -6.48 -1.41 23.15
C GLU A 142 -5.69 -2.71 23.47
N THR A 143 -4.34 -2.66 23.45
CA THR A 143 -3.50 -3.87 23.49
C THR A 143 -2.40 -3.87 24.55
N LYS A 144 -2.04 -2.72 25.14
CA LYS A 144 -0.93 -2.59 26.08
C LYS A 144 -0.95 -3.58 27.25
N ASP A 145 -2.13 -3.96 27.73
CA ASP A 145 -2.31 -4.88 28.85
C ASP A 145 -2.39 -6.37 28.44
N LYS A 146 -2.31 -6.65 27.11
CA LYS A 146 -2.45 -7.99 26.53
C LYS A 146 -1.44 -8.30 25.43
N LEU A 147 -0.27 -7.65 25.43
CA LEU A 147 0.76 -7.78 24.39
C LEU A 147 1.22 -9.22 24.15
N HIS A 148 1.17 -10.07 25.16
CA HIS A 148 1.57 -11.48 25.07
C HIS A 148 0.43 -12.42 24.68
N GLN A 149 -0.80 -11.91 24.47
CA GLN A 149 -1.88 -12.69 23.92
C GLN A 149 -1.71 -12.87 22.40
N SER A 150 -2.34 -13.91 21.86
CA SER A 150 -2.32 -14.18 20.41
C SER A 150 -2.86 -13.00 19.60
N GLY A 151 -2.22 -12.67 18.47
CA GLY A 151 -2.71 -11.68 17.51
C GLY A 151 -4.11 -12.04 16.95
N TYR A 152 -4.45 -13.32 16.92
CA TYR A 152 -5.78 -13.79 16.50
C TYR A 152 -6.90 -13.51 17.51
N SER A 153 -6.59 -13.15 18.75
CA SER A 153 -7.60 -12.78 19.75
C SER A 153 -8.23 -11.40 19.49
N LEU A 154 -7.67 -10.65 18.56
CA LEU A 154 -8.12 -9.30 18.17
C LEU A 154 -9.31 -9.37 17.21
N SER A 155 -10.17 -8.34 17.23
CA SER A 155 -11.21 -8.16 16.20
C SER A 155 -10.61 -7.94 14.81
N GLY A 156 -11.39 -8.11 13.73
CA GLY A 156 -10.91 -7.95 12.36
C GLY A 156 -10.23 -6.60 12.10
N GLY A 157 -10.84 -5.50 12.55
CA GLY A 157 -10.25 -4.17 12.43
C GLY A 157 -8.98 -3.99 13.26
N GLN A 158 -8.91 -4.59 14.46
CA GLN A 158 -7.70 -4.60 15.28
C GLN A 158 -6.61 -5.46 14.63
N GLN A 159 -6.94 -6.61 14.04
CA GLN A 159 -5.98 -7.44 13.31
C GLN A 159 -5.41 -6.69 12.09
N GLN A 160 -6.23 -5.94 11.36
CA GLN A 160 -5.75 -5.13 10.24
C GLN A 160 -4.79 -4.04 10.72
N ARG A 161 -5.13 -3.33 11.79
CA ARG A 161 -4.21 -2.34 12.39
C ARG A 161 -2.94 -2.99 12.95
N LEU A 162 -3.00 -4.21 13.47
CA LEU A 162 -1.82 -4.99 13.86
C LEU A 162 -0.93 -5.30 12.65
N CYS A 163 -1.52 -5.68 11.51
CA CYS A 163 -0.77 -5.92 10.28
C CYS A 163 -0.11 -4.64 9.74
N ILE A 164 -0.77 -3.48 9.86
CA ILE A 164 -0.19 -2.18 9.53
C ILE A 164 0.96 -1.86 10.51
N ALA A 165 0.75 -2.00 11.83
CA ALA A 165 1.77 -1.79 12.84
C ALA A 165 3.02 -2.66 12.59
N ARG A 166 2.82 -3.93 12.24
CA ARG A 166 3.91 -4.84 11.82
C ARG A 166 4.65 -4.32 10.60
N GLY A 167 3.92 -3.82 9.60
CA GLY A 167 4.49 -3.28 8.37
C GLY A 167 5.35 -2.03 8.61
N ILE A 168 4.90 -1.12 9.49
CA ILE A 168 5.65 0.12 9.79
C ILE A 168 6.78 -0.09 10.81
N ALA A 169 6.77 -1.17 11.59
CA ALA A 169 7.76 -1.43 12.64
C ALA A 169 9.21 -1.50 12.11
N ILE A 170 9.39 -1.96 10.88
CA ILE A 170 10.69 -2.00 10.19
C ILE A 170 11.06 -0.67 9.51
N ARG A 171 10.21 0.37 9.66
CA ARG A 171 10.39 1.71 9.09
C ARG A 171 10.62 1.68 7.56
N PRO A 172 9.66 1.16 6.79
CA PRO A 172 9.76 1.15 5.33
C PRO A 172 9.77 2.58 4.78
N GLU A 173 10.14 2.73 3.53
CA GLU A 173 10.04 4.00 2.80
C GLU A 173 8.70 4.13 2.06
N VAL A 174 8.14 2.99 1.65
CA VAL A 174 6.86 2.87 0.97
C VAL A 174 5.99 1.85 1.66
N LEU A 175 4.70 2.16 1.85
CA LEU A 175 3.70 1.25 2.39
C LEU A 175 2.62 0.97 1.36
N LEU A 176 2.49 -0.30 0.98
CA LEU A 176 1.50 -0.80 0.04
C LEU A 176 0.31 -1.38 0.81
N LEU A 177 -0.90 -0.90 0.54
CA LEU A 177 -2.13 -1.34 1.20
C LEU A 177 -3.09 -1.91 0.14
N ASP A 178 -3.29 -3.23 0.13
CA ASP A 178 -4.18 -3.90 -0.80
C ASP A 178 -5.56 -4.05 -0.16
N GLU A 179 -6.52 -3.19 -0.52
CA GLU A 179 -7.90 -3.15 -0.03
C GLU A 179 -8.04 -3.24 1.51
N PRO A 180 -7.37 -2.37 2.29
CA PRO A 180 -7.20 -2.55 3.74
C PRO A 180 -8.50 -2.47 4.55
N CYS A 181 -9.60 -2.01 3.95
CA CYS A 181 -10.90 -1.83 4.63
C CYS A 181 -12.01 -2.73 4.09
N SER A 182 -11.74 -3.62 3.12
CA SER A 182 -12.78 -4.35 2.37
C SER A 182 -13.68 -5.26 3.22
N ALA A 183 -13.22 -5.70 4.39
CA ALA A 183 -13.95 -6.59 5.29
C ALA A 183 -14.22 -5.97 6.67
N LEU A 184 -14.14 -4.64 6.79
CA LEU A 184 -14.28 -3.94 8.05
C LEU A 184 -15.63 -3.20 8.17
N ASP A 185 -16.08 -3.06 9.41
CA ASP A 185 -17.20 -2.21 9.74
C ASP A 185 -16.87 -0.72 9.53
N PRO A 186 -17.89 0.17 9.44
CA PRO A 186 -17.66 1.60 9.16
C PRO A 186 -16.76 2.32 10.18
N ILE A 187 -16.83 1.94 11.46
CA ILE A 187 -16.01 2.56 12.52
C ILE A 187 -14.55 2.16 12.35
N SER A 188 -14.29 0.87 12.12
CA SER A 188 -12.94 0.36 11.85
C SER A 188 -12.38 0.94 10.55
N THR A 189 -13.21 1.12 9.52
CA THR A 189 -12.83 1.77 8.26
C THR A 189 -12.38 3.21 8.50
N GLY A 190 -13.15 4.01 9.23
CA GLY A 190 -12.79 5.39 9.57
C GLY A 190 -11.44 5.49 10.28
N ARG A 191 -11.17 4.60 11.24
CA ARG A 191 -9.87 4.54 11.94
C ARG A 191 -8.69 4.21 11.01
N ILE A 192 -8.90 3.35 10.02
CA ILE A 192 -7.85 3.04 9.02
C ILE A 192 -7.63 4.23 8.09
N GLU A 193 -8.67 4.95 7.70
CA GLU A 193 -8.56 6.14 6.85
C GLU A 193 -7.80 7.28 7.56
N GLU A 194 -8.12 7.52 8.84
CA GLU A 194 -7.37 8.46 9.69
C GLU A 194 -5.89 8.05 9.79
N LEU A 195 -5.64 6.77 10.06
CA LEU A 195 -4.29 6.22 10.12
C LEU A 195 -3.52 6.41 8.80
N ILE A 196 -4.13 6.17 7.64
CA ILE A 196 -3.48 6.37 6.32
C ILE A 196 -3.09 7.84 6.16
N THR A 197 -3.97 8.76 6.57
CA THR A 197 -3.73 10.21 6.49
C THR A 197 -2.56 10.64 7.40
N GLU A 198 -2.41 10.03 8.57
CA GLU A 198 -1.26 10.28 9.46
C GLU A 198 0.04 9.68 8.91
N LEU A 199 -0.03 8.46 8.38
CA LEU A 199 1.14 7.73 7.87
C LEU A 199 1.82 8.43 6.70
N LYS A 200 1.12 9.20 5.87
CA LYS A 200 1.73 9.93 4.74
C LYS A 200 2.78 10.97 5.16
N GLN A 201 2.76 11.42 6.41
CA GLN A 201 3.77 12.33 6.92
C GLN A 201 5.18 11.70 6.93
N ASP A 202 5.24 10.41 7.18
CA ASP A 202 6.48 9.65 7.32
C ASP A 202 6.75 8.72 6.13
N TYR A 203 5.69 8.27 5.43
CA TYR A 203 5.75 7.22 4.40
C TYR A 203 5.12 7.66 3.08
N THR A 204 5.62 7.12 1.98
CA THR A 204 4.87 7.11 0.72
C THR A 204 3.86 5.97 0.78
N VAL A 205 2.58 6.26 0.59
CA VAL A 205 1.51 5.25 0.72
C VAL A 205 0.86 4.99 -0.63
N VAL A 206 0.71 3.72 -1.00
CA VAL A 206 -0.07 3.31 -2.17
C VAL A 206 -1.20 2.40 -1.71
N ILE A 207 -2.44 2.80 -1.97
CA ILE A 207 -3.63 2.04 -1.58
C ILE A 207 -4.38 1.54 -2.81
N VAL A 208 -4.76 0.27 -2.82
CA VAL A 208 -5.78 -0.27 -3.72
C VAL A 208 -7.11 -0.24 -2.99
N THR A 209 -8.13 0.30 -3.61
CA THR A 209 -9.50 0.25 -3.08
C THR A 209 -10.53 0.18 -4.20
N HIS A 210 -11.64 -0.49 -3.94
CA HIS A 210 -12.84 -0.45 -4.76
C HIS A 210 -13.87 0.58 -4.22
N ASN A 211 -13.58 1.19 -3.06
CA ASN A 211 -14.44 2.21 -2.47
C ASN A 211 -13.96 3.61 -2.90
N MET A 212 -14.70 4.21 -3.82
CA MET A 212 -14.40 5.56 -4.36
C MET A 212 -14.41 6.64 -3.28
N GLN A 213 -15.31 6.54 -2.29
CA GLN A 213 -15.38 7.51 -1.20
C GLN A 213 -14.11 7.41 -0.31
N GLN A 214 -13.57 6.22 -0.09
CA GLN A 214 -12.31 6.04 0.63
C GLN A 214 -11.16 6.70 -0.15
N ALA A 215 -11.05 6.43 -1.46
CA ALA A 215 -10.03 7.06 -2.29
C ALA A 215 -10.14 8.60 -2.22
N ALA A 216 -11.35 9.15 -2.36
CA ALA A 216 -11.58 10.60 -2.31
C ALA A 216 -11.21 11.22 -0.95
N ARG A 217 -11.36 10.50 0.18
CA ARG A 217 -11.08 11.04 1.52
C ARG A 217 -9.61 10.96 1.91
N CYS A 218 -8.88 9.92 1.51
CA CYS A 218 -7.54 9.66 2.06
C CYS A 218 -6.40 9.74 1.05
N SER A 219 -6.65 9.94 -0.26
CA SER A 219 -5.56 10.03 -1.23
C SER A 219 -5.33 11.44 -1.77
N ASP A 220 -4.06 11.74 -2.08
CA ASP A 220 -3.65 12.97 -2.73
C ASP A 220 -3.74 12.84 -4.26
N HIS A 221 -3.40 11.65 -4.78
CA HIS A 221 -3.51 11.31 -6.20
C HIS A 221 -4.32 10.03 -6.39
N THR A 222 -5.04 9.95 -7.49
CA THR A 222 -5.83 8.77 -7.84
C THR A 222 -5.54 8.31 -9.25
N ALA A 223 -5.34 7.01 -9.42
CA ALA A 223 -5.15 6.32 -10.68
C ALA A 223 -6.37 5.45 -10.98
N PHE A 224 -7.07 5.74 -12.04
CA PHE A 224 -8.16 4.89 -12.54
C PHE A 224 -7.62 3.88 -13.54
N MET A 225 -7.84 2.59 -13.25
CA MET A 225 -7.41 1.45 -14.07
C MET A 225 -8.59 0.70 -14.65
N TYR A 226 -8.44 0.26 -15.90
CA TYR A 226 -9.44 -0.55 -16.58
C TYR A 226 -8.79 -1.56 -17.55
N LEU A 227 -9.16 -2.82 -17.47
CA LEU A 227 -8.68 -3.93 -18.33
C LEU A 227 -7.15 -3.96 -18.52
N GLY A 228 -6.42 -3.73 -17.43
CA GLY A 228 -4.95 -3.73 -17.39
C GLY A 228 -4.28 -2.45 -17.86
N ALA A 229 -5.03 -1.43 -18.23
CA ALA A 229 -4.50 -0.13 -18.63
C ALA A 229 -4.73 0.95 -17.57
N LEU A 230 -3.83 1.90 -17.48
CA LEU A 230 -4.02 3.15 -16.74
C LEU A 230 -4.80 4.12 -17.63
N ILE A 231 -6.03 4.44 -17.25
CA ILE A 231 -6.92 5.30 -18.03
C ILE A 231 -6.67 6.76 -17.72
N GLU A 232 -6.58 7.08 -16.42
CA GLU A 232 -6.35 8.44 -15.94
C GLU A 232 -5.58 8.41 -14.62
N PHE A 233 -4.67 9.38 -14.45
CA PHE A 233 -3.94 9.61 -13.22
C PHE A 233 -3.83 11.11 -12.99
N SER A 234 -4.36 11.59 -11.87
CA SER A 234 -4.34 13.01 -11.53
C SER A 234 -4.47 13.22 -10.02
N ASN A 235 -4.44 14.49 -9.61
CA ASN A 235 -4.86 14.89 -8.27
C ASN A 235 -6.26 14.33 -7.98
N THR A 236 -6.48 13.86 -6.76
CA THR A 236 -7.73 13.18 -6.37
C THR A 236 -8.96 14.08 -6.53
N ASP A 237 -8.88 15.34 -6.10
CA ASP A 237 -10.01 16.26 -6.23
C ASP A 237 -10.38 16.49 -7.69
N ASP A 238 -9.38 16.67 -8.57
CA ASP A 238 -9.60 16.85 -10.00
C ASP A 238 -10.23 15.61 -10.63
N LEU A 239 -9.71 14.42 -10.32
CA LEU A 239 -10.23 13.17 -10.87
C LEU A 239 -11.69 12.92 -10.48
N PHE A 240 -12.09 13.25 -9.25
CA PHE A 240 -13.48 13.03 -8.78
C PHE A 240 -14.43 14.15 -9.17
N THR A 241 -13.97 15.39 -9.43
CA THR A 241 -14.83 16.53 -9.75
C THR A 241 -14.86 16.91 -11.22
N LYS A 242 -13.71 16.75 -11.91
CA LYS A 242 -13.53 17.15 -13.31
C LYS A 242 -12.63 16.16 -14.06
N PRO A 243 -13.03 14.87 -14.15
CA PRO A 243 -12.23 13.87 -14.84
C PRO A 243 -11.99 14.25 -16.30
N ALA A 244 -10.76 14.08 -16.76
CA ALA A 244 -10.39 14.41 -18.14
C ALA A 244 -10.85 13.35 -19.14
N LYS A 245 -11.15 12.12 -18.66
CA LYS A 245 -11.57 11.00 -19.49
C LYS A 245 -13.05 10.67 -19.25
N LYS A 246 -13.82 10.54 -20.32
CA LYS A 246 -15.23 10.14 -20.25
C LYS A 246 -15.40 8.79 -19.52
N GLN A 247 -14.47 7.88 -19.74
CA GLN A 247 -14.47 6.57 -19.11
C GLN A 247 -14.33 6.65 -17.57
N THR A 248 -13.51 7.60 -17.09
CA THR A 248 -13.38 7.91 -15.65
C THR A 248 -14.68 8.49 -15.09
N GLU A 249 -15.29 9.45 -15.80
CA GLU A 249 -16.56 10.05 -15.41
C GLU A 249 -17.68 8.99 -15.32
N ASP A 250 -17.79 8.10 -16.31
CA ASP A 250 -18.79 7.05 -16.32
C ASP A 250 -18.58 6.07 -15.15
N TYR A 251 -17.33 5.73 -14.82
CA TYR A 251 -17.03 4.88 -13.68
C TYR A 251 -17.41 5.54 -12.35
N ILE A 252 -17.01 6.79 -12.12
CA ILE A 252 -17.27 7.52 -10.86
C ILE A 252 -18.76 7.77 -10.65
N THR A 253 -19.52 8.02 -11.73
CA THR A 253 -20.96 8.27 -11.67
C THR A 253 -21.82 7.00 -11.67
N GLY A 254 -21.20 5.82 -11.67
CA GLY A 254 -21.91 4.53 -11.69
C GLY A 254 -22.61 4.21 -13.00
N ARG A 255 -22.28 4.92 -14.09
CA ARG A 255 -22.83 4.68 -15.45
C ARG A 255 -22.05 3.61 -16.21
N TYR A 256 -21.17 2.92 -15.55
CA TYR A 256 -20.34 1.86 -16.08
C TYR A 256 -21.14 0.55 -16.05
N GLY A 257 -21.64 0.09 -17.18
CA GLY A 257 -22.38 -1.15 -17.37
C GLY A 257 -22.20 -1.67 -18.78
#